data_1363d7852a37ae79c2fe1e01728509ba
#
_entry.id   1363d7852a37ae79c2fe1e01728509ba
#
_cell.length_a   1.000
_cell.length_b   1.000
_cell.length_c   1.000
_cell.angle_alpha   90.00
_cell.angle_beta   90.00
_cell.angle_gamma   90.00
#
_symmetry.space_group_name_H-M   'P 1'
#
loop_
_entity.id
_entity.type
_entity.pdbx_description
1 polymer ?
#
loop_
_entity_poly.entity_id
_entity_poly.type
_entity_poly.pdbx_seq_one_letter_code
_entity_poly.pdbx_strand_id
1 'polypeptide(L)'
;DSFAKASIIEGIQQFQNGEEGADSLFALGEAHSELAPIAAYNRGRSMLENQEGLTEARQAFQRAISKTEDESLIADAWYNTANSLMLEQDLDGAIEGYKSALRVNPGHDAARFNLAQAIRMKQDQQDQQDQQDQQNQQDQQDQQDQQDQQDQQDQQDQQDQQDQQDQQD
;
A
#
# COMPACT_ATOMS: atom_id res chain seq x y z
N ASP A 1 19.55 -6.77 -32.41
CA ASP A 1 19.40 -5.43 -31.82
C ASP A 1 18.34 -4.57 -32.54
N SER A 2 18.32 -4.52 -33.88
CA SER A 2 17.32 -3.78 -34.65
C SER A 2 15.89 -4.26 -34.42
N PHE A 3 15.68 -5.56 -34.33
CA PHE A 3 14.38 -6.17 -34.04
C PHE A 3 13.89 -5.80 -32.62
N ALA A 4 14.73 -5.89 -31.63
CA ALA A 4 14.39 -5.54 -30.26
C ALA A 4 14.03 -4.06 -30.10
N LYS A 5 14.75 -3.16 -30.79
CA LYS A 5 14.39 -1.74 -30.84
C LYS A 5 13.02 -1.50 -31.48
N ALA A 6 12.74 -2.19 -32.60
CA ALA A 6 11.43 -2.11 -33.27
C ALA A 6 10.30 -2.59 -32.34
N SER A 7 10.50 -3.71 -31.66
CA SER A 7 9.50 -4.24 -30.69
C SER A 7 9.22 -3.25 -29.55
N ILE A 8 10.25 -2.57 -29.02
CA ILE A 8 10.06 -1.58 -27.96
C ILE A 8 9.28 -0.36 -28.49
N ILE A 9 9.61 0.13 -29.69
CA ILE A 9 8.93 1.28 -30.31
C ILE A 9 7.46 0.93 -30.56
N GLU A 10 7.19 -0.24 -31.14
CA GLU A 10 5.84 -0.72 -31.38
C GLU A 10 5.06 -0.90 -30.07
N GLY A 11 5.69 -1.49 -29.05
CA GLY A 11 5.11 -1.62 -27.72
C GLY A 11 4.74 -0.28 -27.08
N ILE A 12 5.58 0.75 -27.23
CA ILE A 12 5.29 2.11 -26.78
C ILE A 12 4.08 2.69 -27.51
N GLN A 13 3.99 2.49 -28.82
CA GLN A 13 2.87 2.97 -29.62
C GLN A 13 1.55 2.29 -29.23
N GLN A 14 1.56 0.96 -29.08
CA GLN A 14 0.39 0.22 -28.63
C GLN A 14 -0.04 0.64 -27.23
N PHE A 15 0.89 0.80 -26.31
CA PHE A 15 0.62 1.27 -24.95
C PHE A 15 -0.01 2.67 -24.96
N GLN A 16 0.53 3.61 -25.74
CA GLN A 16 -0.02 4.97 -25.85
C GLN A 16 -1.42 5.01 -26.47
N ASN A 17 -1.71 4.06 -27.37
CA ASN A 17 -3.00 3.94 -28.00
C ASN A 17 -4.04 3.17 -27.17
N GLY A 18 -3.65 2.61 -26.02
CA GLY A 18 -4.49 1.72 -25.21
C GLY A 18 -4.77 0.38 -25.89
N GLU A 19 -3.87 -0.07 -26.76
CA GLU A 19 -3.98 -1.34 -27.48
C GLU A 19 -3.39 -2.50 -26.64
N GLU A 20 -3.97 -3.68 -26.77
CA GLU A 20 -3.46 -4.90 -26.16
C GLU A 20 -2.15 -5.36 -26.82
N GLY A 21 -1.30 -6.08 -26.07
CA GLY A 21 -0.10 -6.72 -26.61
C GLY A 21 1.23 -6.00 -26.32
N ALA A 22 1.19 -4.77 -25.84
CA ALA A 22 2.39 -3.99 -25.52
C ALA A 22 3.34 -4.75 -24.56
N ASP A 23 2.80 -5.49 -23.58
CA ASP A 23 3.58 -6.28 -22.63
C ASP A 23 4.47 -7.32 -23.33
N SER A 24 3.92 -8.03 -24.31
CA SER A 24 4.66 -9.04 -25.09
C SER A 24 5.80 -8.43 -25.90
N LEU A 25 5.57 -7.24 -26.50
CA LEU A 25 6.59 -6.50 -27.23
C LEU A 25 7.70 -5.99 -26.32
N PHE A 26 7.36 -5.52 -25.13
CA PHE A 26 8.35 -5.11 -24.14
C PHE A 26 9.17 -6.31 -23.63
N ALA A 27 8.54 -7.47 -23.42
CA ALA A 27 9.25 -8.71 -23.05
C ALA A 27 10.29 -9.12 -24.10
N LEU A 28 9.97 -9.01 -25.39
CA LEU A 28 10.93 -9.24 -26.49
C LEU A 28 12.08 -8.23 -26.46
N GLY A 29 11.77 -6.96 -26.25
CA GLY A 29 12.79 -5.90 -26.11
C GLY A 29 13.71 -6.12 -24.93
N GLU A 30 13.16 -6.52 -23.79
CA GLU A 30 13.92 -6.80 -22.56
C GLU A 30 14.90 -7.95 -22.73
N ALA A 31 14.57 -8.98 -23.51
CA ALA A 31 15.40 -10.16 -23.71
C ALA A 31 16.64 -9.92 -24.61
N HIS A 32 16.61 -8.93 -25.50
CA HIS A 32 17.55 -8.89 -26.64
C HIS A 32 18.25 -7.55 -26.86
N SER A 33 18.24 -6.60 -25.93
CA SER A 33 18.64 -5.25 -26.24
C SER A 33 19.41 -4.54 -25.13
N GLU A 34 20.32 -3.62 -25.53
CA GLU A 34 20.87 -2.60 -24.66
C GLU A 34 19.77 -1.68 -24.08
N LEU A 35 18.58 -1.69 -24.68
CA LEU A 35 17.40 -0.99 -24.20
C LEU A 35 16.56 -1.83 -23.20
N ALA A 36 17.09 -2.97 -22.72
CA ALA A 36 16.43 -3.82 -21.75
C ALA A 36 15.89 -3.05 -20.52
N PRO A 37 16.61 -2.07 -19.94
CA PRO A 37 16.08 -1.28 -18.83
C PRO A 37 14.81 -0.50 -19.21
N ILE A 38 14.81 0.12 -20.40
CA ILE A 38 13.66 0.89 -20.90
C ILE A 38 12.49 -0.04 -21.19
N ALA A 39 12.76 -1.20 -21.78
CA ALA A 39 11.73 -2.21 -22.05
C ALA A 39 11.09 -2.72 -20.74
N ALA A 40 11.91 -3.08 -19.76
CA ALA A 40 11.45 -3.52 -18.45
C ALA A 40 10.61 -2.44 -17.75
N TYR A 41 11.05 -1.19 -17.79
CA TYR A 41 10.31 -0.06 -17.23
C TYR A 41 8.93 0.12 -17.90
N ASN A 42 8.87 0.13 -19.24
CA ASN A 42 7.62 0.28 -19.97
C ASN A 42 6.67 -0.92 -19.75
N ARG A 43 7.22 -2.12 -19.61
CA ARG A 43 6.46 -3.31 -19.23
C ARG A 43 5.80 -3.13 -17.87
N GLY A 44 6.55 -2.71 -16.87
CA GLY A 44 6.02 -2.41 -15.54
C GLY A 44 4.94 -1.33 -15.58
N ARG A 45 5.12 -0.29 -16.39
CA ARG A 45 4.12 0.77 -16.58
C ARG A 45 2.82 0.24 -17.20
N SER A 46 2.91 -0.60 -18.23
CA SER A 46 1.73 -1.19 -18.88
C SER A 46 0.91 -2.00 -17.87
N MET A 47 1.57 -2.85 -17.07
CA MET A 47 0.91 -3.61 -16.02
C MET A 47 0.28 -2.72 -14.94
N LEU A 48 0.98 -1.68 -14.52
CA LEU A 48 0.50 -0.75 -13.49
C LEU A 48 -0.74 0.01 -13.96
N GLU A 49 -0.77 0.48 -15.22
CA GLU A 49 -1.90 1.24 -15.79
C GLU A 49 -3.15 0.38 -15.90
N ASN A 50 -2.99 -0.88 -16.29
CA ASN A 50 -4.08 -1.85 -16.34
C ASN A 50 -4.48 -2.38 -14.95
N GLN A 51 -3.73 -2.05 -13.90
CA GLN A 51 -3.88 -2.56 -12.55
C GLN A 51 -3.84 -4.10 -12.48
N GLU A 52 -3.14 -4.72 -13.41
CA GLU A 52 -2.96 -6.16 -13.52
C GLU A 52 -1.53 -6.53 -13.13
N GLY A 53 -1.37 -7.59 -12.33
CA GLY A 53 -0.04 -8.09 -11.99
C GLY A 53 0.85 -7.04 -11.31
N LEU A 54 0.36 -6.34 -10.28
CA LEU A 54 1.11 -5.27 -9.60
C LEU A 54 2.46 -5.76 -9.04
N THR A 55 2.53 -7.01 -8.61
CA THR A 55 3.79 -7.64 -8.17
C THR A 55 4.76 -7.81 -9.33
N GLU A 56 4.29 -8.27 -10.47
CA GLU A 56 5.08 -8.43 -11.71
C GLU A 56 5.53 -7.08 -12.25
N ALA A 57 4.68 -6.05 -12.15
CA ALA A 57 5.05 -4.67 -12.47
C ALA A 57 6.24 -4.20 -11.62
N ARG A 58 6.21 -4.43 -10.31
CA ARG A 58 7.32 -4.09 -9.41
C ARG A 58 8.59 -4.86 -9.75
N GLN A 59 8.49 -6.13 -10.10
CA GLN A 59 9.63 -6.91 -10.57
C GLN A 59 10.21 -6.34 -11.87
N ALA A 60 9.37 -5.87 -12.79
CA ALA A 60 9.81 -5.22 -14.01
C ALA A 60 10.55 -3.90 -13.72
N PHE A 61 10.03 -3.05 -12.82
CA PHE A 61 10.73 -1.85 -12.36
C PHE A 61 12.06 -2.17 -11.68
N GLN A 62 12.13 -3.21 -10.86
CA GLN A 62 13.37 -3.63 -10.21
C GLN A 62 14.42 -4.10 -11.23
N ARG A 63 13.99 -4.80 -12.30
CA ARG A 63 14.90 -5.18 -13.39
C ARG A 63 15.39 -3.95 -14.14
N ALA A 64 14.55 -2.96 -14.38
CA ALA A 64 14.96 -1.69 -14.99
C ALA A 64 16.04 -1.00 -14.14
N ILE A 65 15.80 -0.84 -12.84
CA ILE A 65 16.73 -0.23 -11.89
C ILE A 65 18.09 -0.95 -11.90
N SER A 66 18.08 -2.28 -11.88
CA SER A 66 19.30 -3.09 -11.76
C SER A 66 20.19 -3.08 -13.02
N LYS A 67 19.67 -2.61 -14.14
CA LYS A 67 20.35 -2.68 -15.46
C LYS A 67 20.66 -1.32 -16.06
N THR A 68 20.47 -0.22 -15.33
CA THR A 68 20.72 1.13 -15.81
C THR A 68 21.49 1.96 -14.79
N GLU A 69 22.23 2.96 -15.29
CA GLU A 69 22.84 4.03 -14.52
C GLU A 69 22.10 5.38 -14.74
N ASP A 70 21.03 5.38 -15.54
CA ASP A 70 20.22 6.56 -15.78
C ASP A 70 19.37 6.88 -14.53
N GLU A 71 19.80 7.92 -13.80
CA GLU A 71 19.14 8.36 -12.56
C GLU A 71 17.67 8.74 -12.78
N SER A 72 17.31 9.28 -13.94
CA SER A 72 15.93 9.63 -14.26
C SER A 72 15.07 8.36 -14.34
N LEU A 73 15.54 7.35 -15.08
CA LEU A 73 14.84 6.08 -15.20
C LEU A 73 14.76 5.35 -13.86
N ILE A 74 15.82 5.38 -13.05
CA ILE A 74 15.82 4.79 -11.71
C ILE A 74 14.79 5.48 -10.81
N ALA A 75 14.75 6.80 -10.79
CA ALA A 75 13.80 7.57 -9.98
C ALA A 75 12.37 7.31 -10.41
N ASP A 76 12.08 7.29 -11.72
CA ASP A 76 10.76 6.99 -12.26
C ASP A 76 10.31 5.55 -11.94
N ALA A 77 11.23 4.59 -11.98
CA ALA A 77 10.94 3.19 -11.62
C ALA A 77 10.61 3.05 -10.13
N TRP A 78 11.33 3.73 -9.24
CA TRP A 78 10.99 3.79 -7.81
C TRP A 78 9.63 4.47 -7.56
N TYR A 79 9.37 5.56 -8.25
CA TYR A 79 8.09 6.26 -8.18
C TYR A 79 6.91 5.35 -8.58
N ASN A 80 7.04 4.63 -9.70
CA ASN A 80 5.99 3.70 -10.14
C ASN A 80 5.88 2.44 -9.26
N THR A 81 6.99 1.97 -8.68
CA THR A 81 6.96 0.94 -7.63
C THR A 81 6.10 1.40 -6.46
N ALA A 82 6.31 2.64 -5.98
CA ALA A 82 5.53 3.21 -4.90
C ALA A 82 4.04 3.39 -5.28
N ASN A 83 3.74 3.80 -6.52
CA ASN A 83 2.36 3.89 -7.00
C ASN A 83 1.66 2.53 -6.98
N SER A 84 2.35 1.43 -7.33
CA SER A 84 1.76 0.08 -7.25
C SER A 84 1.43 -0.33 -5.80
N LEU A 85 2.28 0.05 -4.85
CA LEU A 85 2.06 -0.20 -3.42
C LEU A 85 0.92 0.66 -2.85
N MET A 86 0.76 1.89 -3.34
CA MET A 86 -0.41 2.72 -3.03
C MET A 86 -1.73 2.06 -3.46
N LEU A 87 -1.76 1.44 -4.64
CA LEU A 87 -2.94 0.72 -5.13
C LEU A 87 -3.29 -0.49 -4.24
N GLU A 88 -2.28 -1.15 -3.67
CA GLU A 88 -2.45 -2.25 -2.72
C GLU A 88 -2.68 -1.78 -1.27
N GLN A 89 -2.70 -0.47 -1.03
CA GLN A 89 -2.80 0.15 0.29
C GLN A 89 -1.63 -0.19 1.23
N ASP A 90 -0.51 -0.63 0.68
CA ASP A 90 0.75 -0.75 1.41
C ASP A 90 1.40 0.65 1.52
N LEU A 91 0.91 1.43 2.48
CA LEU A 91 1.34 2.81 2.68
C LEU A 91 2.80 2.89 3.14
N ASP A 92 3.27 1.93 3.91
CA ASP A 92 4.67 1.89 4.38
C ASP A 92 5.63 1.63 3.21
N GLY A 93 5.33 0.65 2.40
CA GLY A 93 6.09 0.35 1.20
C GLY A 93 6.08 1.52 0.20
N ALA A 94 4.92 2.15 0.00
CA ALA A 94 4.78 3.30 -0.88
C ALA A 94 5.63 4.49 -0.41
N ILE A 95 5.60 4.81 0.89
CA ILE A 95 6.41 5.89 1.49
C ILE A 95 7.91 5.64 1.23
N GLU A 96 8.40 4.42 1.45
CA GLU A 96 9.81 4.08 1.21
C GLU A 96 10.17 4.12 -0.29
N GLY A 97 9.27 3.70 -1.17
CA GLY A 97 9.44 3.81 -2.62
C GLY A 97 9.56 5.26 -3.10
N TYR A 98 8.66 6.15 -2.66
CA TYR A 98 8.74 7.58 -2.98
C TYR A 98 10.00 8.24 -2.41
N LYS A 99 10.41 7.90 -1.20
CA LYS A 99 11.69 8.37 -0.63
C LYS A 99 12.88 7.89 -1.46
N SER A 100 12.81 6.66 -1.99
CA SER A 100 13.85 6.12 -2.86
C SER A 100 13.94 6.88 -4.17
N ALA A 101 12.80 7.20 -4.79
CA ALA A 101 12.75 8.07 -5.97
C ALA A 101 13.38 9.45 -5.70
N LEU A 102 13.04 10.06 -4.57
CA LEU A 102 13.56 11.39 -4.18
C LEU A 102 15.04 11.38 -3.76
N ARG A 103 15.58 10.26 -3.29
CA ARG A 103 17.02 10.13 -3.02
C ARG A 103 17.83 10.15 -4.31
N VAL A 104 17.31 9.55 -5.37
CA VAL A 104 17.94 9.55 -6.70
C VAL A 104 17.70 10.87 -7.41
N ASN A 105 16.46 11.35 -7.44
CA ASN A 105 16.10 12.62 -8.06
C ASN A 105 15.30 13.50 -7.06
N PRO A 106 15.99 14.40 -6.33
CA PRO A 106 15.33 15.31 -5.40
C PRO A 106 14.33 16.27 -6.05
N GLY A 107 14.43 16.47 -7.37
CA GLY A 107 13.51 17.29 -8.17
C GLY A 107 12.27 16.57 -8.67
N HIS A 108 12.03 15.32 -8.26
CA HIS A 108 10.86 14.55 -8.71
C HIS A 108 9.58 15.02 -8.01
N ASP A 109 8.92 16.04 -8.55
CA ASP A 109 7.77 16.70 -7.92
C ASP A 109 6.57 15.76 -7.67
N ALA A 110 6.29 14.85 -8.62
CA ALA A 110 5.22 13.87 -8.45
C ALA A 110 5.49 12.91 -7.27
N ALA A 111 6.74 12.46 -7.09
CA ALA A 111 7.10 11.62 -5.96
C ALA A 111 6.97 12.38 -4.63
N ARG A 112 7.33 13.67 -4.60
CA ARG A 112 7.19 14.53 -3.41
C ARG A 112 5.72 14.71 -3.04
N PHE A 113 4.86 14.96 -4.02
CA PHE A 113 3.42 15.11 -3.82
C PHE A 113 2.80 13.82 -3.29
N ASN A 114 3.07 12.68 -3.94
CA ASN A 114 2.51 11.39 -3.57
C ASN A 114 3.05 10.90 -2.21
N LEU A 115 4.32 11.21 -1.88
CA LEU A 115 4.87 10.94 -0.55
C LEU A 115 4.08 11.65 0.55
N ALA A 116 3.80 12.94 0.37
CA ALA A 116 3.02 13.70 1.34
C ALA A 116 1.60 13.13 1.49
N GLN A 117 1.00 12.67 0.38
CA GLN A 117 -0.31 12.03 0.39
C GLN A 117 -0.29 10.69 1.14
N ALA A 118 0.69 9.83 0.86
CA ALA A 118 0.85 8.53 1.53
C ALA A 118 1.06 8.68 3.04
N ILE A 119 1.87 9.65 3.47
CA ILE A 119 2.08 9.96 4.89
C ILE A 119 0.77 10.39 5.55
N ARG A 120 -0.01 11.26 4.91
CA ARG A 120 -1.32 11.68 5.45
C ARG A 120 -2.28 10.51 5.58
N MET A 121 -2.41 9.69 4.53
CA MET A 121 -3.29 8.52 4.55
C MET A 121 -2.90 7.53 5.67
N LYS A 122 -1.60 7.33 5.88
CA LYS A 122 -1.11 6.49 6.98
C LYS A 122 -1.48 7.07 8.34
N GLN A 123 -1.35 8.38 8.52
CA GLN A 123 -1.72 9.05 9.76
C GLN A 123 -3.22 8.96 10.02
N ASP A 124 -4.05 9.21 9.00
CA ASP A 124 -5.51 9.08 9.10
C ASP A 124 -5.93 7.65 9.49
N GLN A 125 -5.26 6.61 8.95
CA GLN A 125 -5.51 5.22 9.34
C GLN A 125 -5.15 4.96 10.81
N GLN A 126 -4.03 5.48 11.26
CA GLN A 126 -3.58 5.34 12.65
C GLN A 126 -4.53 6.04 13.63
N ASP A 127 -4.94 7.27 13.30
CA ASP A 127 -5.88 8.03 14.12
C ASP A 127 -7.25 7.31 14.23
N GLN A 128 -7.71 6.69 13.15
CA GLN A 128 -8.95 5.89 13.17
C GLN A 128 -8.82 4.64 14.03
N GLN A 129 -7.69 3.96 13.96
CA GLN A 129 -7.42 2.79 14.78
C GLN A 129 -7.34 3.14 16.26
N ASP A 130 -6.64 4.22 16.59
CA ASP A 130 -6.53 4.71 17.98
C ASP A 130 -7.91 5.09 18.57
N GLN A 131 -8.79 5.71 17.77
CA GLN A 131 -10.15 6.02 18.18
C GLN A 131 -10.99 4.75 18.42
N GLN A 132 -10.87 3.76 17.56
CA GLN A 132 -11.57 2.49 17.71
C GLN A 132 -11.10 1.72 18.95
N ASP A 133 -9.79 1.73 19.21
CA ASP A 133 -9.22 1.09 20.39
C ASP A 133 -9.66 1.78 21.69
N GLN A 134 -9.76 3.11 21.70
CA GLN A 134 -10.29 3.87 22.84
C GLN A 134 -11.77 3.54 23.09
N GLN A 135 -12.57 3.46 22.04
CA GLN A 135 -13.98 3.10 22.16
C GLN A 135 -14.16 1.68 22.70
N ASN A 136 -13.38 0.72 22.19
CA ASN A 136 -13.41 -0.66 22.67
C ASN A 136 -13.01 -0.76 24.15
N GLN A 137 -12.04 0.03 24.61
CA GLN A 137 -11.65 0.07 26.02
C GLN A 137 -12.77 0.65 26.89
N GLN A 138 -13.43 1.71 26.44
CA GLN A 138 -14.55 2.31 27.15
C GLN A 138 -15.73 1.34 27.25
N ASP A 139 -16.09 0.66 26.16
CA ASP A 139 -17.17 -0.34 26.15
C ASP A 139 -16.87 -1.51 27.10
N GLN A 140 -15.61 -1.95 27.22
CA GLN A 140 -15.20 -2.98 28.18
C GLN A 140 -15.33 -2.50 29.63
N GLN A 141 -14.94 -1.26 29.89
CA GLN A 141 -15.05 -0.68 31.24
C GLN A 141 -16.51 -0.51 31.64
N ASP A 142 -17.37 -0.03 30.74
CA ASP A 142 -18.82 0.12 30.99
C ASP A 142 -19.48 -1.23 31.27
N GLN A 143 -19.08 -2.31 30.57
CA GLN A 143 -19.56 -3.66 30.84
C GLN A 143 -19.13 -4.19 32.22
N GLN A 144 -17.89 -3.91 32.61
CA GLN A 144 -17.38 -4.30 33.92
C GLN A 144 -18.10 -3.55 35.06
N ASP A 145 -18.31 -2.24 34.90
CA ASP A 145 -19.04 -1.44 35.87
C ASP A 145 -20.49 -1.89 36.03
N GLN A 146 -21.15 -2.33 34.95
CA GLN A 146 -22.51 -2.89 35.01
C GLN A 146 -22.53 -4.23 35.73
N GLN A 147 -21.53 -5.08 35.51
CA GLN A 147 -21.41 -6.36 36.19
C GLN A 147 -21.18 -6.19 37.71
N ASP A 148 -20.29 -5.28 38.07
CA ASP A 148 -19.98 -4.94 39.47
C ASP A 148 -21.22 -4.37 40.19
N GLN A 149 -22.05 -3.57 39.52
CA GLN A 149 -23.32 -3.07 40.08
C GLN A 149 -24.34 -4.20 40.28
N GLN A 150 -24.43 -5.13 39.34
CA GLN A 150 -25.31 -6.28 39.45
C GLN A 150 -24.91 -7.20 40.60
N ASP A 151 -23.61 -7.48 40.74
CA ASP A 151 -23.06 -8.30 41.82
C ASP A 151 -23.32 -7.66 43.20
N GLN A 152 -23.22 -6.32 43.30
CA GLN A 152 -23.55 -5.59 44.54
C GLN A 152 -25.06 -5.68 44.89
N GLN A 153 -25.92 -5.59 43.89
CA GLN A 153 -27.35 -5.69 44.08
C GLN A 153 -27.74 -7.09 44.51
N ASP A 154 -27.19 -8.13 43.92
CA ASP A 154 -27.44 -9.53 44.29
C ASP A 154 -26.95 -9.83 45.72
N GLN A 155 -25.84 -9.24 46.15
CA GLN A 155 -25.37 -9.37 47.54
C GLN A 155 -26.33 -8.69 48.54
N GLN A 156 -26.85 -7.52 48.20
CA GLN A 156 -27.77 -6.79 49.04
C GLN A 156 -29.11 -7.53 49.16
N ASP A 157 -29.64 -8.08 48.08
CA ASP A 157 -30.87 -8.88 48.08
C ASP A 157 -30.72 -10.15 48.92
N GLN A 158 -29.54 -10.81 48.88
CA GLN A 158 -29.25 -11.95 49.73
C GLN A 158 -29.21 -11.60 51.22
N GLN A 159 -28.62 -10.46 51.56
CA GLN A 159 -28.56 -9.97 52.93
C GLN A 159 -29.94 -9.60 53.47
N ASP A 160 -30.76 -8.93 52.68
CA ASP A 160 -32.16 -8.59 53.06
C ASP A 160 -33.03 -9.85 53.27
N GLN A 161 -32.82 -10.90 52.48
CA GLN A 161 -33.51 -12.19 52.68
C GLN A 161 -33.09 -12.91 53.97
N GLN A 162 -31.81 -12.82 54.34
CA GLN A 162 -31.30 -13.41 55.58
C GLN A 162 -31.81 -12.66 56.80
N ASP A 163 -31.84 -11.34 56.79
CA ASP A 163 -32.39 -10.50 57.84
C ASP A 163 -33.91 -10.73 58.08
N GLN A 164 -34.68 -11.04 57.02
CA GLN A 164 -36.09 -11.41 57.13
C GLN A 164 -36.32 -12.78 57.73
N GLN A 165 -35.43 -13.75 57.53
CA GLN A 165 -35.50 -15.05 58.16
C GLN A 165 -35.20 -14.99 59.65
N ASP A 166 -34.18 -14.22 60.05
CA ASP A 166 -33.75 -14.04 61.45
C ASP A 166 -34.82 -13.28 62.30
N GLN A 167 -35.76 -12.56 61.69
CA GLN A 167 -36.90 -11.92 62.39
C GLN A 167 -38.11 -12.79 62.57
N GLN A 168 -38.16 -14.00 62.03
CA GLN A 168 -39.29 -14.94 62.13
C GLN A 168 -39.06 -16.07 63.11
N ASP A 169 -37.86 -16.20 63.68
CA ASP A 169 -37.49 -17.12 64.74
C ASP A 169 -37.48 -16.41 66.10
#